data_5a8d39f07c7262bb6ace80205fe39639
#
_entry.id   5a8d39f07c7262bb6ace80205fe39639
#
_cell.length_a   1.000
_cell.length_b   1.000
_cell.length_c   1.000
_cell.angle_alpha   90.00
_cell.angle_beta   90.00
_cell.angle_gamma   90.00
#
_symmetry.space_group_name_H-M   'P 1'
#
loop_
_entity.id
_entity.type
_entity.pdbx_description
1 polymer ?
#
loop_
_entity_poly.entity_id
_entity_poly.type
_entity_poly.pdbx_seq_one_letter_code
_entity_poly.pdbx_strand_id
1 'polypeptide(L)'
;MEEKKLDLNSIIGFVLISGILIWMLYSNAPTPEEQKEKEKKEQLDKQAKEVKTVTSTVAAAPIADSTKNAAAQAQLGSFGYSATLPSATDNVTEIKNEVLSLKISNKGGYIVDATVLGFEQFEKNSKKAVQIIKDKNASLDIALNTTDNRTLHTKDMYFEPKLTTEGKNQVLTLQLKAGPDQFLEYRYVLKPNEYMLDFAIRSQGLEKVVNTSKPLDLEWQLKSYRNEKSVSYENRYTELVFEYEDGKDDYLNAAKDSEDEANDVSYIAFKQHLFTSILLTDTKFKTAKFNSDNLVDDEKVNTVFTKNFTAQVLLEFKN
;
A
#
# COMPACT_ATOMS: atom_id res chain seq x y z
N MET A 1 -59.02 -45.51 5.65
CA MET A 1 -57.72 -45.16 5.04
C MET A 1 -58.05 -44.35 3.80
N GLU A 2 -57.87 -43.02 3.91
CA GLU A 2 -58.05 -42.12 2.75
C GLU A 2 -56.77 -42.17 1.91
N GLU A 3 -56.91 -42.62 0.67
CA GLU A 3 -55.83 -42.55 -0.30
C GLU A 3 -55.65 -41.09 -0.71
N LYS A 4 -54.51 -40.49 -0.29
CA LYS A 4 -54.06 -39.17 -0.78
C LYS A 4 -53.78 -39.29 -2.26
N LYS A 5 -54.71 -38.76 -3.11
CA LYS A 5 -54.48 -38.56 -4.53
C LYS A 5 -53.33 -37.56 -4.68
N LEU A 6 -52.25 -37.97 -5.29
CA LEU A 6 -51.15 -37.06 -5.68
C LEU A 6 -51.71 -36.02 -6.64
N ASP A 7 -51.60 -34.75 -6.26
CA ASP A 7 -52.05 -33.63 -7.09
C ASP A 7 -51.13 -33.47 -8.30
N LEU A 8 -51.71 -33.58 -9.49
CA LEU A 8 -50.99 -33.50 -10.75
C LEU A 8 -50.19 -32.17 -10.88
N ASN A 9 -50.70 -31.09 -10.30
CA ASN A 9 -50.01 -29.78 -10.31
C ASN A 9 -48.76 -29.83 -9.45
N SER A 10 -48.73 -30.55 -8.32
CA SER A 10 -47.57 -30.76 -7.49
C SER A 10 -46.45 -31.56 -8.21
N ILE A 11 -46.86 -32.57 -8.99
CA ILE A 11 -45.92 -33.36 -9.80
C ILE A 11 -45.29 -32.50 -10.90
N ILE A 12 -46.06 -31.68 -11.61
CA ILE A 12 -45.58 -30.78 -12.66
C ILE A 12 -44.64 -29.74 -12.06
N GLY A 13 -44.99 -29.15 -10.91
CA GLY A 13 -44.11 -28.21 -10.19
C GLY A 13 -42.76 -28.81 -9.80
N PHE A 14 -42.78 -30.06 -9.29
CA PHE A 14 -41.56 -30.78 -8.90
C PHE A 14 -40.66 -31.08 -10.11
N VAL A 15 -41.23 -31.50 -11.22
CA VAL A 15 -40.48 -31.78 -12.47
C VAL A 15 -39.85 -30.51 -13.03
N LEU A 16 -40.57 -29.36 -13.01
CA LEU A 16 -40.04 -28.09 -13.47
C LEU A 16 -38.88 -27.60 -12.57
N ILE A 17 -39.05 -27.67 -11.25
CA ILE A 17 -37.99 -27.29 -10.28
C ILE A 17 -36.77 -28.18 -10.45
N SER A 18 -36.98 -29.51 -10.57
CA SER A 18 -35.87 -30.45 -10.79
C SER A 18 -35.14 -30.20 -12.11
N GLY A 19 -35.87 -29.87 -13.18
CA GLY A 19 -35.28 -29.52 -14.47
C GLY A 19 -34.42 -28.25 -14.41
N ILE A 20 -34.88 -27.23 -13.70
CA ILE A 20 -34.12 -25.98 -13.49
C ILE A 20 -32.86 -26.25 -12.65
N LEU A 21 -32.97 -27.06 -11.60
CA LEU A 21 -31.81 -27.42 -10.75
C LEU A 21 -30.77 -28.23 -11.52
N ILE A 22 -31.18 -29.18 -12.35
CA ILE A 22 -30.27 -29.97 -13.20
C ILE A 22 -29.60 -29.07 -14.24
N TRP A 23 -30.36 -28.16 -14.86
CA TRP A 23 -29.81 -27.20 -15.83
C TRP A 23 -28.81 -26.26 -15.15
N MET A 24 -29.09 -25.77 -13.92
CA MET A 24 -28.20 -24.91 -13.14
C MET A 24 -26.91 -25.65 -12.73
N LEU A 25 -26.99 -26.92 -12.35
CA LEU A 25 -25.83 -27.74 -12.03
C LEU A 25 -24.95 -27.99 -13.28
N TYR A 26 -25.59 -28.22 -14.43
CA TYR A 26 -24.85 -28.44 -15.69
C TYR A 26 -24.23 -27.14 -16.23
N SER A 27 -24.95 -26.01 -16.11
CA SER A 27 -24.49 -24.70 -16.56
C SER A 27 -23.37 -24.11 -15.66
N ASN A 28 -23.32 -24.50 -14.39
CA ASN A 28 -22.30 -24.06 -13.41
C ASN A 28 -21.25 -25.15 -13.14
N ALA A 29 -21.18 -26.21 -13.96
CA ALA A 29 -20.13 -27.21 -13.81
C ALA A 29 -18.76 -26.56 -14.15
N PRO A 30 -17.77 -26.64 -13.25
CA PRO A 30 -16.45 -26.04 -13.47
C PRO A 30 -15.79 -26.66 -14.67
N THR A 31 -15.18 -25.83 -15.49
CA THR A 31 -14.45 -26.27 -16.69
C THR A 31 -13.24 -27.13 -16.31
N PRO A 32 -12.75 -27.99 -17.21
CA PRO A 32 -11.56 -28.82 -16.93
C PRO A 32 -10.31 -28.02 -16.56
N GLU A 33 -10.26 -26.74 -16.92
CA GLU A 33 -9.17 -25.81 -16.53
C GLU A 33 -9.32 -25.32 -15.10
N GLU A 34 -10.54 -24.98 -14.65
CA GLU A 34 -10.82 -24.59 -13.28
C GLU A 34 -10.66 -25.74 -12.26
N GLN A 35 -10.89 -26.98 -12.70
CA GLN A 35 -10.62 -28.16 -11.87
C GLN A 35 -9.11 -28.37 -11.68
N LYS A 36 -8.31 -28.19 -12.73
CA LYS A 36 -6.84 -28.26 -12.63
C LYS A 36 -6.24 -27.15 -11.76
N GLU A 37 -6.83 -25.95 -11.78
CA GLU A 37 -6.40 -24.86 -10.90
C GLU A 37 -6.74 -25.11 -9.43
N LYS A 38 -7.91 -25.70 -9.16
CA LYS A 38 -8.30 -26.08 -7.78
C LYS A 38 -7.42 -27.20 -7.23
N GLU A 39 -7.14 -28.23 -8.03
CA GLU A 39 -6.24 -29.32 -7.62
C GLU A 39 -4.81 -28.81 -7.37
N LYS A 40 -4.34 -27.86 -8.18
CA LYS A 40 -3.03 -27.23 -7.99
C LYS A 40 -2.96 -26.36 -6.74
N LYS A 41 -4.06 -25.65 -6.41
CA LYS A 41 -4.19 -24.90 -5.15
C LYS A 41 -4.28 -25.80 -3.93
N GLU A 42 -5.04 -26.88 -3.98
CA GLU A 42 -5.11 -27.86 -2.88
C GLU A 42 -3.80 -28.60 -2.64
N GLN A 43 -3.01 -28.88 -3.69
CA GLN A 43 -1.67 -29.46 -3.55
C GLN A 43 -0.69 -28.48 -2.92
N LEU A 44 -0.76 -27.18 -3.27
CA LEU A 44 0.03 -26.12 -2.65
C LEU A 44 -0.35 -25.91 -1.17
N ASP A 45 -1.64 -25.95 -0.82
CA ASP A 45 -2.10 -25.83 0.56
C ASP A 45 -1.76 -27.07 1.42
N LYS A 46 -1.71 -28.25 0.84
CA LYS A 46 -1.25 -29.47 1.52
C LYS A 46 0.25 -29.46 1.80
N GLN A 47 1.05 -28.98 0.84
CA GLN A 47 2.49 -28.79 1.06
C GLN A 47 2.79 -27.70 2.10
N ALA A 48 1.97 -26.63 2.21
CA ALA A 48 2.11 -25.60 3.21
C ALA A 48 1.73 -26.05 4.63
N LYS A 49 0.90 -27.11 4.78
CA LYS A 49 0.50 -27.66 6.08
C LYS A 49 1.45 -28.72 6.64
N GLU A 50 2.24 -29.39 5.80
CA GLU A 50 3.24 -30.40 6.26
C GLU A 50 4.55 -29.77 6.78
N VAL A 51 4.80 -28.46 6.59
CA VAL A 51 6.02 -27.77 7.04
C VAL A 51 5.93 -27.24 8.48
N LYS A 52 4.88 -27.51 9.24
CA LYS A 52 4.69 -26.98 10.61
C LYS A 52 5.03 -27.94 11.74
N THR A 53 5.89 -28.90 11.56
CA THR A 53 6.42 -29.63 12.73
C THR A 53 7.78 -30.26 12.40
N VAL A 54 8.89 -29.54 12.57
CA VAL A 54 10.15 -30.11 13.09
C VAL A 54 10.99 -29.00 13.74
N THR A 55 11.28 -29.22 14.97
CA THR A 55 12.11 -28.49 15.92
C THR A 55 13.57 -28.43 15.48
N SER A 56 14.20 -27.28 15.76
CA SER A 56 15.64 -26.98 15.94
C SER A 56 16.65 -28.11 15.71
N THR A 57 17.55 -27.89 14.75
CA THR A 57 18.99 -28.18 14.95
C THR A 57 19.85 -27.38 13.96
N VAL A 58 20.91 -26.88 14.50
CA VAL A 58 22.10 -26.16 14.03
C VAL A 58 22.55 -26.40 12.59
N ALA A 59 22.74 -25.24 11.89
CA ALA A 59 23.77 -24.90 10.92
C ALA A 59 24.24 -25.93 9.86
N ALA A 60 23.81 -25.67 8.62
CA ALA A 60 24.65 -25.87 7.43
C ALA A 60 24.27 -24.78 6.42
N ALA A 61 25.23 -23.96 5.99
CA ALA A 61 25.05 -22.90 5.03
C ALA A 61 24.64 -23.45 3.66
N PRO A 62 23.59 -22.89 2.98
CA PRO A 62 23.17 -23.40 1.67
C PRO A 62 23.96 -22.73 0.55
N ILE A 63 24.54 -23.55 -0.29
CA ILE A 63 25.28 -23.17 -1.52
C ILE A 63 24.36 -22.54 -2.61
N ALA A 64 23.04 -22.52 -2.41
CA ALA A 64 22.08 -21.91 -3.34
C ALA A 64 21.97 -20.37 -3.24
N ASP A 65 22.65 -19.75 -2.27
CA ASP A 65 22.52 -18.31 -1.98
C ASP A 65 23.52 -17.44 -2.77
N SER A 66 24.61 -17.99 -3.27
CA SER A 66 25.68 -17.20 -3.90
C SER A 66 25.28 -16.58 -5.25
N THR A 67 24.47 -17.27 -6.05
CA THR A 67 23.98 -16.77 -7.35
C THR A 67 22.91 -15.70 -7.22
N LYS A 68 21.99 -15.84 -6.27
CA LYS A 68 20.99 -14.82 -5.96
C LYS A 68 21.63 -13.56 -5.40
N ASN A 69 22.61 -13.73 -4.50
CA ASN A 69 23.35 -12.62 -3.91
C ASN A 69 24.15 -11.85 -4.97
N ALA A 70 24.82 -12.55 -5.88
CA ALA A 70 25.56 -11.93 -6.97
C ALA A 70 24.64 -11.16 -7.94
N ALA A 71 23.48 -11.69 -8.26
CA ALA A 71 22.49 -11.03 -9.12
C ALA A 71 21.90 -9.77 -8.43
N ALA A 72 21.55 -9.86 -7.14
CA ALA A 72 21.07 -8.72 -6.36
C ALA A 72 22.13 -7.61 -6.24
N GLN A 73 23.39 -7.96 -5.99
CA GLN A 73 24.49 -6.99 -5.97
C GLN A 73 24.76 -6.37 -7.35
N ALA A 74 24.68 -7.15 -8.41
CA ALA A 74 24.83 -6.64 -9.77
C ALA A 74 23.76 -5.60 -10.11
N GLN A 75 22.54 -5.79 -9.66
CA GLN A 75 21.40 -4.91 -9.92
C GLN A 75 21.33 -3.73 -8.94
N LEU A 76 21.50 -3.96 -7.64
CA LEU A 76 21.24 -3.02 -6.57
C LEU A 76 22.52 -2.48 -5.88
N GLY A 77 23.71 -2.87 -6.34
CA GLY A 77 24.96 -2.51 -5.69
C GLY A 77 24.99 -2.98 -4.24
N SER A 78 25.46 -2.14 -3.33
CA SER A 78 25.50 -2.45 -1.90
C SER A 78 24.13 -2.76 -1.30
N PHE A 79 23.05 -2.16 -1.80
CA PHE A 79 21.68 -2.44 -1.35
C PHE A 79 21.17 -3.84 -1.75
N GLY A 80 21.89 -4.56 -2.61
CA GLY A 80 21.67 -5.98 -2.83
C GLY A 80 21.71 -6.81 -1.55
N TYR A 81 22.42 -6.33 -0.51
CA TYR A 81 22.42 -6.95 0.81
C TYR A 81 21.00 -7.10 1.39
N SER A 82 20.14 -6.09 1.27
CA SER A 82 18.76 -6.17 1.78
C SER A 82 17.93 -7.26 1.10
N ALA A 83 18.18 -7.53 -0.19
CA ALA A 83 17.49 -8.58 -0.94
C ALA A 83 17.89 -10.01 -0.52
N THR A 84 18.98 -10.16 0.24
CA THR A 84 19.47 -11.45 0.76
C THR A 84 18.91 -11.78 2.14
N LEU A 85 18.26 -10.83 2.81
CA LEU A 85 17.74 -11.01 4.16
C LEU A 85 16.45 -11.85 4.15
N PRO A 86 16.13 -12.58 5.23
CA PRO A 86 14.87 -13.33 5.35
C PRO A 86 13.61 -12.44 5.26
N SER A 87 13.76 -11.14 5.55
CA SER A 87 12.71 -10.13 5.43
C SER A 87 12.42 -9.67 4.00
N ALA A 88 13.23 -10.09 3.00
CA ALA A 88 13.05 -9.77 1.58
C ALA A 88 11.83 -10.52 1.00
N THR A 89 10.66 -10.20 1.49
CA THR A 89 9.37 -10.79 1.14
C THR A 89 8.31 -9.68 1.01
N ASP A 90 7.24 -9.95 0.27
CA ASP A 90 6.10 -9.03 0.13
C ASP A 90 5.17 -9.03 1.38
N ASN A 91 5.71 -9.34 2.56
CA ASN A 91 4.98 -9.29 3.82
C ASN A 91 4.68 -7.84 4.22
N VAL A 92 3.67 -7.70 5.06
CA VAL A 92 3.24 -6.42 5.63
C VAL A 92 3.27 -6.49 7.16
N THR A 93 3.58 -5.36 7.80
CA THR A 93 3.46 -5.19 9.25
C THR A 93 2.30 -4.25 9.54
N GLU A 94 1.38 -4.66 10.40
CA GLU A 94 0.25 -3.83 10.85
C GLU A 94 0.64 -3.06 12.11
N ILE A 95 0.34 -1.75 12.12
CA ILE A 95 0.27 -0.90 13.31
C ILE A 95 -1.14 -0.32 13.41
N LYS A 96 -1.68 -0.28 14.65
CA LYS A 96 -3.08 0.06 14.86
C LYS A 96 -3.29 0.76 16.20
N ASN A 97 -4.18 1.74 16.20
CA ASN A 97 -4.74 2.34 17.40
C ASN A 97 -6.28 2.28 17.35
N GLU A 98 -6.95 3.06 18.16
CA GLU A 98 -8.43 3.07 18.29
C GLU A 98 -9.13 3.66 17.05
N VAL A 99 -8.42 4.47 16.24
CA VAL A 99 -9.00 5.23 15.12
C VAL A 99 -8.42 4.89 13.75
N LEU A 100 -7.23 4.24 13.71
CA LEU A 100 -6.53 3.86 12.48
C LEU A 100 -6.03 2.42 12.53
N SER A 101 -6.05 1.75 11.38
CA SER A 101 -5.29 0.52 11.10
C SER A 101 -4.48 0.74 9.83
N LEU A 102 -3.15 0.59 9.94
CA LEU A 102 -2.20 0.83 8.86
C LEU A 102 -1.39 -0.44 8.61
N LYS A 103 -1.23 -0.82 7.34
CA LYS A 103 -0.32 -1.89 6.94
C LYS A 103 0.82 -1.30 6.11
N ILE A 104 2.03 -1.57 6.55
CA ILE A 104 3.27 -1.12 5.91
C ILE A 104 3.96 -2.31 5.27
N SER A 105 4.32 -2.19 4.00
CA SER A 105 4.97 -3.26 3.25
C SER A 105 6.45 -3.34 3.54
N ASN A 106 7.01 -4.56 3.61
CA ASN A 106 8.46 -4.76 3.61
C ASN A 106 9.08 -4.29 2.30
N LYS A 107 8.37 -4.46 1.17
CA LYS A 107 8.80 -3.91 -0.11
C LYS A 107 8.41 -2.44 -0.18
N GLY A 108 9.40 -1.57 -0.34
CA GLY A 108 9.22 -0.13 -0.41
C GLY A 108 9.13 0.59 0.93
N GLY A 109 8.81 -0.11 2.03
CA GLY A 109 8.73 0.47 3.37
C GLY A 109 7.59 1.46 3.59
N TYR A 110 6.59 1.53 2.71
CA TYR A 110 5.50 2.50 2.76
C TYR A 110 4.14 1.87 3.09
N ILE A 111 3.16 2.72 3.42
CA ILE A 111 1.80 2.31 3.77
C ILE A 111 1.06 1.83 2.52
N VAL A 112 0.60 0.57 2.54
CA VAL A 112 -0.14 -0.09 1.45
C VAL A 112 -1.60 -0.33 1.76
N ASP A 113 -2.00 -0.15 3.03
CA ASP A 113 -3.39 -0.18 3.49
C ASP A 113 -3.55 0.85 4.61
N ALA A 114 -4.56 1.71 4.50
CA ALA A 114 -4.93 2.66 5.54
C ALA A 114 -6.45 2.65 5.70
N THR A 115 -6.89 2.13 6.85
CA THR A 115 -8.30 2.04 7.22
C THR A 115 -8.60 3.00 8.35
N VAL A 116 -9.60 3.87 8.16
CA VAL A 116 -10.11 4.79 9.18
C VAL A 116 -11.22 4.08 9.95
N LEU A 117 -10.99 3.84 11.23
CA LEU A 117 -11.93 3.12 12.09
C LEU A 117 -13.05 4.06 12.56
N GLY A 118 -14.24 3.48 12.78
CA GLY A 118 -15.42 4.26 13.24
C GLY A 118 -16.19 4.96 12.13
N PHE A 119 -15.72 4.93 10.88
CA PHE A 119 -16.43 5.45 9.71
C PHE A 119 -16.76 4.31 8.75
N GLU A 120 -18.01 4.26 8.28
CA GLU A 120 -18.46 3.25 7.31
C GLU A 120 -18.46 3.81 5.90
N GLN A 121 -18.20 2.94 4.92
CA GLN A 121 -18.32 3.27 3.50
C GLN A 121 -19.75 3.67 3.14
N PHE A 122 -19.92 4.49 2.11
CA PHE A 122 -21.21 5.04 1.69
C PHE A 122 -22.26 4.00 1.27
N GLU A 123 -21.86 2.79 0.97
CA GLU A 123 -22.79 1.71 0.58
C GLU A 123 -23.68 1.33 1.75
N LYS A 124 -24.98 1.48 1.58
CA LYS A 124 -25.97 1.24 2.62
C LYS A 124 -25.80 -0.15 3.24
N ASN A 125 -25.64 -0.20 4.56
CA ASN A 125 -25.46 -1.44 5.34
C ASN A 125 -24.16 -2.22 5.02
N SER A 126 -23.15 -1.60 4.43
CA SER A 126 -21.89 -2.28 4.11
C SER A 126 -21.17 -2.77 5.36
N LYS A 127 -21.28 -2.03 6.48
CA LYS A 127 -20.53 -2.23 7.74
C LYS A 127 -19.00 -2.32 7.53
N LYS A 128 -18.54 -1.91 6.35
CA LYS A 128 -17.12 -1.88 6.01
C LYS A 128 -16.55 -0.52 6.38
N ALA A 129 -15.41 -0.52 7.06
CA ALA A 129 -14.72 0.71 7.40
C ALA A 129 -14.21 1.42 6.13
N VAL A 130 -14.06 2.74 6.23
CA VAL A 130 -13.49 3.57 5.16
C VAL A 130 -12.01 3.22 4.99
N GLN A 131 -11.58 2.99 3.76
CA GLN A 131 -10.20 2.77 3.38
C GLN A 131 -9.73 3.89 2.46
N ILE A 132 -8.67 4.58 2.87
CA ILE A 132 -8.02 5.63 2.09
C ILE A 132 -6.97 5.04 1.16
N ILE A 133 -6.18 4.07 1.70
CA ILE A 133 -5.16 3.36 0.95
C ILE A 133 -5.56 1.88 0.87
N LYS A 134 -5.67 1.36 -0.37
CA LYS A 134 -5.93 -0.03 -0.70
C LYS A 134 -5.63 -0.31 -2.17
N ASP A 135 -5.50 -1.57 -2.53
CA ASP A 135 -5.39 -2.00 -3.94
C ASP A 135 -4.26 -1.29 -4.71
N LYS A 136 -3.15 -0.98 -4.02
CA LYS A 136 -1.96 -0.33 -4.59
C LYS A 136 -2.23 1.09 -5.14
N ASN A 137 -3.17 1.81 -4.56
CA ASN A 137 -3.49 3.18 -4.97
C ASN A 137 -2.52 4.24 -4.43
N ALA A 138 -1.55 3.86 -3.59
CA ALA A 138 -0.56 4.78 -3.03
C ALA A 138 0.86 4.24 -3.22
N SER A 139 1.83 5.16 -3.28
CA SER A 139 3.26 4.83 -3.19
C SER A 139 4.03 5.97 -2.53
N LEU A 140 5.14 5.61 -1.89
CA LEU A 140 6.17 6.53 -1.44
C LEU A 140 7.51 5.99 -1.94
N ASP A 141 8.26 6.82 -2.65
CA ASP A 141 9.53 6.45 -3.25
C ASP A 141 10.60 7.47 -2.91
N ILE A 142 11.81 7.02 -2.65
CA ILE A 142 12.99 7.89 -2.60
C ILE A 142 13.98 7.40 -3.65
N ALA A 143 14.35 8.31 -4.55
CA ALA A 143 15.41 8.05 -5.51
C ALA A 143 16.79 8.22 -4.85
N LEU A 144 17.51 7.11 -4.69
CA LEU A 144 18.84 7.07 -4.12
C LEU A 144 19.88 7.11 -5.23
N ASN A 145 20.64 8.20 -5.31
CA ASN A 145 21.80 8.29 -6.19
C ASN A 145 23.01 7.64 -5.50
N THR A 146 23.50 6.53 -6.01
CA THR A 146 24.62 5.80 -5.42
C THR A 146 25.98 6.30 -5.90
N THR A 147 27.03 6.04 -5.17
CA THR A 147 28.42 6.41 -5.52
C THR A 147 28.97 5.67 -6.73
N ASP A 148 28.36 4.54 -7.09
CA ASP A 148 28.66 3.76 -8.30
C ASP A 148 27.79 4.14 -9.51
N ASN A 149 27.19 5.36 -9.49
CA ASN A 149 26.40 5.98 -10.56
C ASN A 149 25.11 5.26 -10.92
N ARG A 150 24.43 4.67 -9.96
CA ARG A 150 23.07 4.13 -10.13
C ARG A 150 22.06 5.09 -9.51
N THR A 151 20.85 5.09 -10.05
CA THR A 151 19.67 5.62 -9.37
C THR A 151 18.79 4.45 -8.98
N LEU A 152 18.58 4.25 -7.69
CA LEU A 152 17.79 3.16 -7.13
C LEU A 152 16.53 3.74 -6.48
N HIS A 153 15.41 3.03 -6.63
CA HIS A 153 14.11 3.44 -6.11
C HIS A 153 13.74 2.62 -4.88
N THR A 154 13.53 3.27 -3.75
CA THR A 154 13.21 2.57 -2.49
C THR A 154 11.97 1.72 -2.59
N LYS A 155 10.97 2.13 -3.38
CA LYS A 155 9.71 1.38 -3.59
C LYS A 155 9.91 -0.04 -4.16
N ASP A 156 11.05 -0.29 -4.81
CA ASP A 156 11.37 -1.58 -5.43
C ASP A 156 12.26 -2.47 -4.54
N MET A 157 12.73 -1.95 -3.39
CA MET A 157 13.67 -2.61 -2.51
C MET A 157 13.02 -3.12 -1.22
N TYR A 158 13.65 -4.11 -0.58
CA TYR A 158 13.12 -4.73 0.62
C TYR A 158 13.74 -4.14 1.88
N PHE A 159 12.87 -3.81 2.82
CA PHE A 159 13.21 -3.33 4.14
C PHE A 159 13.06 -4.44 5.18
N GLU A 160 13.90 -4.42 6.20
CA GLU A 160 13.80 -5.29 7.37
C GLU A 160 12.94 -4.60 8.44
N PRO A 161 11.73 -5.12 8.75
CA PRO A 161 10.83 -4.50 9.72
C PRO A 161 11.18 -4.92 11.15
N LYS A 162 11.01 -3.98 12.09
CA LYS A 162 11.06 -4.23 13.52
C LYS A 162 9.94 -3.45 14.21
N LEU A 163 8.95 -4.17 14.74
CA LEU A 163 7.85 -3.60 15.51
C LEU A 163 8.21 -3.63 17.01
N THR A 164 8.07 -2.49 17.68
CA THR A 164 8.30 -2.31 19.10
C THR A 164 7.21 -1.43 19.72
N THR A 165 7.20 -1.33 21.05
CA THR A 165 6.30 -0.43 21.79
C THR A 165 7.16 0.51 22.63
N GLU A 166 6.92 1.82 22.53
CA GLU A 166 7.53 2.86 23.34
C GLU A 166 6.45 3.55 24.19
N GLY A 167 6.36 3.18 25.46
CA GLY A 167 5.23 3.60 26.30
C GLY A 167 3.92 3.01 25.81
N LYS A 168 3.02 3.85 25.32
CA LYS A 168 1.74 3.44 24.67
C LYS A 168 1.78 3.47 23.13
N ASN A 169 2.88 3.96 22.56
CA ASN A 169 3.02 4.14 21.13
C ASN A 169 3.48 2.85 20.46
N GLN A 170 2.90 2.54 19.32
CA GLN A 170 3.45 1.52 18.42
C GLN A 170 4.52 2.15 17.55
N VAL A 171 5.69 1.54 17.50
CA VAL A 171 6.84 2.03 16.73
C VAL A 171 7.29 0.94 15.76
N LEU A 172 7.19 1.23 14.49
CA LEU A 172 7.69 0.37 13.43
C LEU A 172 8.91 1.04 12.80
N THR A 173 10.05 0.36 12.85
CA THR A 173 11.23 0.72 12.06
C THR A 173 11.40 -0.24 10.90
N LEU A 174 11.77 0.28 9.75
CA LEU A 174 12.06 -0.49 8.55
C LEU A 174 13.43 -0.05 8.04
N GLN A 175 14.38 -0.98 7.94
CA GLN A 175 15.75 -0.71 7.52
C GLN A 175 16.03 -1.28 6.14
N LEU A 176 16.34 -0.42 5.19
CA LEU A 176 16.89 -0.79 3.88
C LEU A 176 18.39 -0.87 4.02
N LYS A 177 18.92 -2.09 4.10
CA LYS A 177 20.30 -2.36 4.45
C LYS A 177 21.22 -2.45 3.23
N ALA A 178 22.34 -1.72 3.29
CA ALA A 178 23.47 -1.87 2.37
C ALA A 178 24.61 -2.72 2.96
N GLY A 179 24.48 -3.08 4.24
CA GLY A 179 25.41 -3.89 5.02
C GLY A 179 24.87 -4.08 6.44
N PRO A 180 25.60 -4.79 7.34
CA PRO A 180 25.13 -5.04 8.70
C PRO A 180 24.79 -3.77 9.48
N ASP A 181 25.64 -2.74 9.38
CA ASP A 181 25.55 -1.47 10.11
C ASP A 181 25.32 -0.26 9.18
N GLN A 182 24.97 -0.50 7.92
CA GLN A 182 24.75 0.52 6.89
C GLN A 182 23.32 0.42 6.40
N PHE A 183 22.52 1.46 6.64
CA PHE A 183 21.10 1.42 6.28
C PHE A 183 20.46 2.80 6.12
N LEU A 184 19.39 2.84 5.32
CA LEU A 184 18.35 3.86 5.36
C LEU A 184 17.21 3.32 6.20
N GLU A 185 16.73 4.10 7.18
CA GLU A 185 15.65 3.70 8.08
C GLU A 185 14.42 4.60 7.90
N TYR A 186 13.26 3.97 7.77
CA TYR A 186 11.96 4.59 7.95
C TYR A 186 11.43 4.24 9.33
N ARG A 187 11.06 5.25 10.10
CA ARG A 187 10.51 5.07 11.45
C ARG A 187 9.12 5.68 11.52
N TYR A 188 8.13 4.84 11.81
CA TYR A 188 6.73 5.19 12.00
C TYR A 188 6.38 5.09 13.48
N VAL A 189 5.72 6.11 14.04
CA VAL A 189 5.23 6.11 15.43
C VAL A 189 3.75 6.42 15.42
N LEU A 190 2.93 5.46 15.84
CA LEU A 190 1.48 5.62 15.98
C LEU A 190 1.12 5.74 17.45
N LYS A 191 0.55 6.89 17.83
CA LYS A 191 0.10 7.20 19.18
C LYS A 191 -1.35 6.78 19.40
N PRO A 192 -1.78 6.49 20.65
CA PRO A 192 -3.17 6.17 20.95
C PRO A 192 -4.13 7.31 20.55
N ASN A 193 -5.29 6.97 19.98
CA ASN A 193 -6.36 7.89 19.59
C ASN A 193 -5.95 9.03 18.62
N GLU A 194 -4.81 8.93 17.93
CA GLU A 194 -4.39 9.94 16.97
C GLU A 194 -4.55 9.45 15.53
N TYR A 195 -4.96 10.35 14.63
CA TYR A 195 -5.00 10.14 13.19
C TYR A 195 -3.66 10.50 12.53
N MET A 196 -2.82 11.28 13.21
CA MET A 196 -1.49 11.65 12.74
C MET A 196 -0.47 10.61 13.21
N LEU A 197 0.50 10.39 12.37
CA LEU A 197 1.58 9.41 12.56
C LEU A 197 2.90 10.14 12.39
N ASP A 198 3.81 10.00 13.34
CA ASP A 198 5.15 10.57 13.18
C ASP A 198 5.95 9.67 12.23
N PHE A 199 6.53 10.27 11.20
CA PHE A 199 7.36 9.60 10.21
C PHE A 199 8.74 10.24 10.16
N ALA A 200 9.79 9.44 10.28
CA ALA A 200 11.16 9.90 10.20
C ALA A 200 11.98 9.04 9.25
N ILE A 201 12.84 9.71 8.47
CA ILE A 201 13.82 9.07 7.60
C ILE A 201 15.19 9.34 8.22
N ARG A 202 15.98 8.27 8.42
CA ARG A 202 17.32 8.32 8.98
C ARG A 202 18.28 7.52 8.14
N SER A 203 19.56 7.88 8.16
CA SER A 203 20.60 7.10 7.50
C SER A 203 21.75 6.82 8.48
N GLN A 204 22.39 5.67 8.33
CA GLN A 204 23.58 5.31 9.07
C GLN A 204 24.59 4.66 8.14
N GLY A 205 25.82 5.18 8.12
CA GLY A 205 26.97 4.59 7.43
C GLY A 205 26.83 4.53 5.90
N LEU A 206 25.97 5.38 5.31
CA LEU A 206 25.70 5.38 3.87
C LEU A 206 26.59 6.34 3.06
N GLU A 207 27.51 7.09 3.66
CA GLU A 207 28.31 8.15 3.02
C GLU A 207 29.18 7.63 1.87
N LYS A 208 29.54 6.34 1.90
CA LYS A 208 30.31 5.65 0.86
C LYS A 208 29.42 4.91 -0.16
N VAL A 209 28.14 4.81 0.10
CA VAL A 209 27.16 4.05 -0.71
C VAL A 209 26.29 4.99 -1.51
N VAL A 210 25.82 6.08 -0.88
CA VAL A 210 24.93 7.07 -1.47
C VAL A 210 25.69 8.37 -1.68
N ASN A 211 25.45 9.04 -2.79
CA ASN A 211 26.01 10.36 -3.07
C ASN A 211 25.28 11.42 -2.24
N THR A 212 25.79 11.72 -1.05
CA THR A 212 25.19 12.67 -0.10
C THR A 212 25.32 14.14 -0.53
N SER A 213 26.05 14.44 -1.62
CA SER A 213 26.11 15.79 -2.21
C SER A 213 24.88 16.14 -3.02
N LYS A 214 24.03 15.16 -3.34
CA LYS A 214 22.77 15.36 -4.05
C LYS A 214 21.62 15.23 -3.05
N PRO A 215 20.60 16.09 -3.15
CA PRO A 215 19.38 15.90 -2.38
C PRO A 215 18.72 14.57 -2.75
N LEU A 216 17.92 14.02 -1.83
CA LEU A 216 17.05 12.89 -2.09
C LEU A 216 15.75 13.41 -2.71
N ASP A 217 15.34 12.80 -3.81
CA ASP A 217 14.05 13.07 -4.43
C ASP A 217 13.02 12.10 -3.83
N LEU A 218 12.08 12.63 -3.07
CA LEU A 218 10.96 11.89 -2.51
C LEU A 218 9.72 12.15 -3.34
N GLU A 219 9.14 11.08 -3.89
CA GLU A 219 7.86 11.09 -4.58
C GLU A 219 6.79 10.45 -3.72
N TRP A 220 5.70 11.15 -3.48
CA TRP A 220 4.50 10.67 -2.83
C TRP A 220 3.33 10.71 -3.78
N GLN A 221 2.66 9.56 -3.99
CA GLN A 221 1.54 9.39 -4.92
C GLN A 221 0.34 8.78 -4.22
N LEU A 222 -0.86 9.27 -4.56
CA LEU A 222 -2.13 8.70 -4.14
C LEU A 222 -3.19 8.84 -5.24
N LYS A 223 -3.77 7.71 -5.67
CA LYS A 223 -5.04 7.72 -6.40
C LYS A 223 -6.17 7.77 -5.39
N SER A 224 -6.90 8.88 -5.36
CA SER A 224 -7.99 9.11 -4.41
C SER A 224 -9.13 8.14 -4.65
N TYR A 225 -9.29 7.17 -3.74
CA TYR A 225 -10.37 6.20 -3.78
C TYR A 225 -11.68 6.88 -3.40
N ARG A 226 -12.73 6.66 -4.21
CA ARG A 226 -14.04 7.25 -3.94
C ARG A 226 -14.66 6.70 -2.65
N ASN A 227 -14.98 7.61 -1.74
CA ASN A 227 -15.56 7.32 -0.43
C ASN A 227 -17.02 7.80 -0.30
N GLU A 228 -17.57 8.48 -1.33
CA GLU A 228 -18.94 8.97 -1.34
C GLU A 228 -19.78 8.38 -2.47
N LYS A 229 -21.10 8.46 -2.31
CA LYS A 229 -22.05 7.96 -3.28
C LYS A 229 -22.04 8.77 -4.58
N SER A 230 -21.92 10.09 -4.47
CA SER A 230 -21.92 11.00 -5.64
C SER A 230 -20.50 11.21 -6.15
N VAL A 231 -20.20 10.70 -7.35
CA VAL A 231 -18.94 10.91 -8.05
C VAL A 231 -18.67 12.40 -8.26
N SER A 232 -19.65 13.11 -8.81
CA SER A 232 -19.57 14.54 -9.10
C SER A 232 -19.29 15.38 -7.86
N TYR A 233 -19.98 15.07 -6.77
CA TYR A 233 -19.82 15.81 -5.52
C TYR A 233 -18.44 15.58 -4.91
N GLU A 234 -18.01 14.32 -4.77
CA GLU A 234 -16.69 14.03 -4.23
C GLU A 234 -15.56 14.57 -5.13
N ASN A 235 -15.68 14.39 -6.46
CA ASN A 235 -14.66 14.87 -7.41
C ASN A 235 -14.44 16.38 -7.31
N ARG A 236 -15.50 17.15 -7.08
CA ARG A 236 -15.43 18.62 -6.90
C ARG A 236 -14.64 19.04 -5.69
N TYR A 237 -14.64 18.26 -4.60
CA TYR A 237 -13.96 18.56 -3.35
C TYR A 237 -12.67 17.77 -3.15
N THR A 238 -12.26 16.99 -4.18
CA THR A 238 -10.99 16.26 -4.16
C THR A 238 -9.92 17.11 -4.83
N GLU A 239 -9.00 17.64 -4.03
CA GLU A 239 -8.02 18.65 -4.40
C GLU A 239 -6.65 18.33 -3.80
N LEU A 240 -5.56 18.70 -4.49
CA LEU A 240 -4.25 18.80 -3.89
C LEU A 240 -4.09 20.23 -3.35
N VAL A 241 -3.85 20.36 -2.05
CA VAL A 241 -3.67 21.62 -1.34
C VAL A 241 -2.28 21.64 -0.72
N PHE A 242 -1.64 22.79 -0.67
CA PHE A 242 -0.32 22.96 -0.04
C PHE A 242 -0.18 24.34 0.59
N GLU A 243 0.61 24.42 1.67
CA GLU A 243 0.99 25.68 2.30
C GLU A 243 2.45 25.99 1.99
N TYR A 244 2.72 27.24 1.62
CA TYR A 244 4.05 27.72 1.25
C TYR A 244 4.30 29.14 1.78
N GLU A 245 5.57 29.59 1.74
CA GLU A 245 5.96 30.96 2.08
C GLU A 245 5.31 31.54 3.33
N ASP A 246 5.41 30.83 4.49
CA ASP A 246 4.93 31.29 5.79
C ASP A 246 3.41 31.52 5.90
N GLY A 247 2.62 30.59 5.41
CA GLY A 247 1.18 30.53 5.65
C GLY A 247 0.32 30.98 4.49
N LYS A 248 0.83 30.93 3.29
CA LYS A 248 0.03 31.05 2.06
C LYS A 248 -0.45 29.67 1.65
N ASP A 249 -1.74 29.49 1.48
CA ASP A 249 -2.35 28.28 0.95
C ASP A 249 -2.61 28.43 -0.55
N ASP A 250 -2.39 27.36 -1.31
CA ASP A 250 -2.82 27.22 -2.69
C ASP A 250 -3.30 25.80 -2.98
N TYR A 251 -3.93 25.60 -4.13
CA TYR A 251 -4.48 24.32 -4.52
C TYR A 251 -4.49 24.10 -6.03
N LEU A 252 -4.37 22.84 -6.46
CA LEU A 252 -4.54 22.47 -7.85
C LEU A 252 -6.01 22.34 -8.23
N ASN A 253 -6.35 22.76 -9.44
CA ASN A 253 -7.72 22.78 -9.94
C ASN A 253 -8.35 21.38 -9.93
N ALA A 254 -9.49 21.23 -9.25
CA ALA A 254 -10.20 19.96 -9.13
C ALA A 254 -10.90 19.49 -10.42
N ALA A 255 -11.18 20.40 -11.37
CA ALA A 255 -11.97 20.09 -12.54
C ALA A 255 -11.17 19.53 -13.73
N LYS A 256 -9.86 19.70 -13.74
CA LYS A 256 -8.97 19.32 -14.86
C LYS A 256 -7.60 18.90 -14.35
N ASP A 257 -6.80 18.32 -15.23
CA ASP A 257 -5.38 18.09 -14.96
C ASP A 257 -4.68 19.42 -14.69
N SER A 258 -3.84 19.44 -13.68
CA SER A 258 -3.18 20.64 -13.19
C SER A 258 -1.85 20.30 -12.55
N GLU A 259 -0.86 21.16 -12.74
CA GLU A 259 0.47 21.06 -12.14
C GLU A 259 0.90 22.41 -11.56
N ASP A 260 1.75 22.40 -10.56
CA ASP A 260 2.33 23.58 -9.94
C ASP A 260 3.66 23.25 -9.26
N GLU A 261 4.40 24.30 -8.88
CA GLU A 261 5.66 24.22 -8.14
C GLU A 261 5.70 25.34 -7.10
N ALA A 262 6.06 25.02 -5.85
CA ALA A 262 6.21 26.00 -4.79
C ALA A 262 7.51 25.80 -4.00
N ASN A 263 7.95 26.87 -3.35
CA ASN A 263 9.10 26.86 -2.46
C ASN A 263 8.66 27.03 -1.01
N ASP A 264 9.52 26.58 -0.08
CA ASP A 264 9.30 26.69 1.38
C ASP A 264 7.95 26.11 1.83
N VAL A 265 7.65 24.91 1.35
CA VAL A 265 6.38 24.20 1.59
C VAL A 265 6.39 23.54 2.96
N SER A 266 5.38 23.83 3.79
CA SER A 266 5.23 23.29 5.15
C SER A 266 4.36 22.04 5.20
N TYR A 267 3.29 21.96 4.37
CA TYR A 267 2.51 20.75 4.20
C TYR A 267 1.99 20.57 2.77
N ILE A 268 1.70 19.33 2.46
CA ILE A 268 1.05 18.88 1.23
C ILE A 268 -0.12 17.99 1.62
N ALA A 269 -1.32 18.28 1.13
CA ALA A 269 -2.54 17.59 1.47
C ALA A 269 -3.23 17.04 0.20
N PHE A 270 -3.40 15.72 0.14
CA PHE A 270 -4.29 15.08 -0.81
C PHE A 270 -5.67 14.98 -0.18
N LYS A 271 -6.44 16.04 -0.37
CA LYS A 271 -7.74 16.26 0.25
C LYS A 271 -8.83 15.57 -0.54
N GLN A 272 -9.67 14.84 0.14
CA GLN A 272 -10.98 14.38 -0.32
C GLN A 272 -12.06 15.12 0.49
N HIS A 273 -13.33 14.99 0.13
CA HIS A 273 -14.38 15.76 0.81
C HIS A 273 -14.41 15.57 2.35
N LEU A 274 -14.34 14.32 2.83
CA LEU A 274 -14.42 13.98 4.25
C LEU A 274 -13.09 13.54 4.86
N PHE A 275 -12.10 13.19 4.05
CA PHE A 275 -10.83 12.63 4.49
C PHE A 275 -9.67 13.32 3.80
N THR A 276 -8.54 13.38 4.47
CA THR A 276 -7.34 14.03 3.92
C THR A 276 -6.10 13.21 4.30
N SER A 277 -5.24 12.96 3.35
CA SER A 277 -3.88 12.45 3.60
C SER A 277 -2.92 13.63 3.55
N ILE A 278 -2.13 13.83 4.60
CA ILE A 278 -1.27 15.01 4.74
C ILE A 278 0.17 14.57 4.97
N LEU A 279 1.09 15.15 4.23
CA LEU A 279 2.52 15.14 4.49
C LEU A 279 2.93 16.51 5.05
N LEU A 280 3.25 16.53 6.34
CA LEU A 280 3.60 17.73 7.10
C LEU A 280 5.07 17.65 7.52
N THR A 281 5.78 18.77 7.54
CA THR A 281 7.17 18.85 8.01
C THR A 281 7.38 20.03 8.94
N ASP A 282 8.18 19.84 10.00
CA ASP A 282 8.63 20.92 10.89
C ASP A 282 9.71 21.80 10.22
N THR A 283 10.38 21.26 9.21
CA THR A 283 11.36 22.00 8.40
C THR A 283 10.87 22.02 6.96
N LYS A 284 10.62 23.20 6.42
CA LYS A 284 10.03 23.34 5.09
C LYS A 284 10.75 22.53 4.02
N PHE A 285 9.99 21.99 3.07
CA PHE A 285 10.54 21.49 1.81
C PHE A 285 10.95 22.70 0.98
N LYS A 286 12.22 22.81 0.60
CA LYS A 286 12.73 23.95 -0.17
C LYS A 286 12.03 24.12 -1.49
N THR A 287 11.73 23.03 -2.16
CA THR A 287 10.99 23.01 -3.42
C THR A 287 10.09 21.77 -3.42
N ALA A 288 8.85 21.95 -3.83
CA ALA A 288 7.90 20.89 -4.07
C ALA A 288 7.22 21.07 -5.43
N LYS A 289 7.05 19.98 -6.16
CA LYS A 289 6.32 19.92 -7.43
C LYS A 289 5.07 19.09 -7.23
N PHE A 290 3.99 19.54 -7.82
CA PHE A 290 2.67 18.96 -7.65
C PHE A 290 2.04 18.62 -8.98
N ASN A 291 1.34 17.48 -9.04
CA ASN A 291 0.50 17.11 -10.16
C ASN A 291 -0.83 16.52 -9.64
N SER A 292 -1.91 16.88 -10.33
CA SER A 292 -3.26 16.36 -10.11
C SER A 292 -3.90 16.00 -11.44
N ASP A 293 -4.03 14.71 -11.74
CA ASP A 293 -4.75 14.22 -12.91
C ASP A 293 -6.21 13.95 -12.54
N ASN A 294 -7.15 14.46 -13.33
CA ASN A 294 -8.57 14.15 -13.17
C ASN A 294 -8.87 12.78 -13.80
N LEU A 295 -9.41 11.83 -13.01
CA LEU A 295 -9.76 10.48 -13.47
C LEU A 295 -11.26 10.30 -13.74
N VAL A 296 -12.04 11.37 -13.66
CA VAL A 296 -13.48 11.38 -13.89
C VAL A 296 -13.78 12.02 -15.24
N ASP A 297 -13.91 11.22 -16.30
CA ASP A 297 -14.26 11.69 -17.64
C ASP A 297 -15.76 11.96 -17.76
N ASP A 298 -16.60 11.12 -17.15
CA ASP A 298 -18.06 11.28 -17.09
C ASP A 298 -18.56 11.04 -15.66
N GLU A 299 -19.11 12.06 -15.04
CA GLU A 299 -19.66 12.02 -13.67
C GLU A 299 -20.84 11.06 -13.49
N LYS A 300 -21.46 10.62 -14.59
CA LYS A 300 -22.54 9.62 -14.58
C LYS A 300 -22.01 8.19 -14.51
N VAL A 301 -20.74 7.99 -14.86
CA VAL A 301 -20.10 6.69 -14.80
C VAL A 301 -19.65 6.40 -13.38
N ASN A 302 -19.91 5.19 -12.90
CA ASN A 302 -19.44 4.73 -11.60
C ASN A 302 -17.92 4.53 -11.65
N THR A 303 -17.15 5.44 -11.09
CA THR A 303 -15.69 5.37 -11.02
C THR A 303 -15.21 4.91 -9.65
N VAL A 304 -14.05 4.27 -9.61
CA VAL A 304 -13.37 3.83 -8.38
C VAL A 304 -12.47 4.92 -7.82
N PHE A 305 -11.80 5.66 -8.69
CA PHE A 305 -10.88 6.74 -8.33
C PHE A 305 -11.31 8.05 -8.94
N THR A 306 -11.12 9.15 -8.21
CA THR A 306 -11.48 10.50 -8.67
C THR A 306 -10.29 11.27 -9.19
N LYS A 307 -9.13 11.15 -8.55
CA LYS A 307 -7.89 11.86 -8.88
C LYS A 307 -6.68 10.95 -8.76
N ASN A 308 -5.61 11.31 -9.46
CA ASN A 308 -4.26 10.81 -9.21
C ASN A 308 -3.38 11.99 -8.80
N PHE A 309 -2.97 12.02 -7.55
CA PHE A 309 -2.09 13.04 -7.00
C PHE A 309 -0.67 12.56 -6.95
N THR A 310 0.25 13.46 -7.28
CA THR A 310 1.69 13.26 -7.12
C THR A 310 2.31 14.51 -6.51
N ALA A 311 3.16 14.33 -5.51
CA ALA A 311 4.00 15.37 -4.95
C ALA A 311 5.45 14.89 -4.94
N GLN A 312 6.37 15.73 -5.44
CA GLN A 312 7.81 15.49 -5.42
C GLN A 312 8.47 16.55 -4.56
N VAL A 313 9.27 16.15 -3.58
CA VAL A 313 9.99 17.06 -2.69
C VAL A 313 11.45 16.66 -2.57
N LEU A 314 12.33 17.65 -2.41
CA LEU A 314 13.75 17.42 -2.20
C LEU A 314 14.06 17.39 -0.70
N LEU A 315 14.67 16.29 -0.25
CA LEU A 315 15.15 16.13 1.12
C LEU A 315 16.67 16.28 1.17
N GLU A 316 17.17 17.04 2.13
CA GLU A 316 18.61 17.16 2.36
C GLU A 316 19.11 16.04 3.26
N PHE A 317 20.26 15.43 2.92
CA PHE A 317 20.99 14.62 3.87
C PHE A 317 21.46 15.52 5.02
N LYS A 318 20.97 15.24 6.23
CA LYS A 318 21.55 15.80 7.45
C LYS A 318 22.51 14.75 8.04
N ASN A 319 23.79 15.10 8.07
CA ASN A 319 24.81 14.31 8.76
C ASN A 319 24.65 14.42 10.26
#